data_d995865145cec4211b0887cf51e35814
#
_entry.id   d995865145cec4211b0887cf51e35814
#
_cell.length_a   1.000
_cell.length_b   1.000
_cell.length_c   1.000
_cell.angle_alpha   90.00
_cell.angle_beta   90.00
_cell.angle_gamma   90.00
#
_symmetry.space_group_name_H-M   'P 1'
#
loop_
_entity.id
_entity.type
_entity.pdbx_description
1 polymer ?
#
loop_
_entity_poly.entity_id
_entity_poly.type
_entity_poly.pdbx_seq_one_letter_code
_entity_poly.pdbx_strand_id
1 'polypeptide(L)'
;MAATRFSTSRSPDLVSFAERMERVRNDANRVAFEHTGLLLRTFEDAAALASEVANGGEAYHVGVRELARRAHIDMSASILNLRSIVGRAV
;
A
#
# COMPACT_ATOMS: atom_id res chain seq x y z
N MET A 1 -16.60 -8.57 46.99
CA MET A 1 -16.36 -9.69 46.59
C MET A 1 -15.66 -9.88 45.36
N ALA A 2 -14.56 -10.44 45.51
CA ALA A 2 -13.70 -10.69 44.39
C ALA A 2 -14.35 -11.61 43.41
N ALA A 3 -15.11 -12.57 43.90
CA ALA A 3 -15.74 -13.52 43.02
C ALA A 3 -16.73 -12.84 42.10
N THR A 4 -17.42 -11.86 42.58
CA THR A 4 -18.37 -11.16 41.78
C THR A 4 -17.68 -10.42 40.66
N ARG A 5 -16.60 -9.75 40.99
CA ARG A 5 -15.87 -9.04 40.01
C ARG A 5 -15.29 -9.96 38.98
N PHE A 6 -14.88 -11.11 39.45
CA PHE A 6 -14.27 -12.07 38.56
C PHE A 6 -15.29 -12.66 37.65
N SER A 7 -16.48 -12.89 38.09
CA SER A 7 -17.47 -13.51 37.25
C SER A 7 -17.93 -12.56 36.19
N THR A 8 -17.87 -11.28 36.38
CA THR A 8 -18.16 -10.37 35.30
C THR A 8 -17.04 -10.42 34.29
N SER A 9 -15.92 -10.94 34.72
CA SER A 9 -14.81 -11.25 33.88
C SER A 9 -14.48 -10.14 32.89
N ARG A 10 -15.08 -9.07 33.12
CA ARG A 10 -14.77 -7.97 32.29
C ARG A 10 -14.02 -7.01 33.10
N SER A 11 -12.93 -7.46 33.69
CA SER A 11 -12.13 -6.52 34.42
C SER A 11 -11.79 -5.38 33.47
N PRO A 12 -11.76 -4.16 33.94
CA PRO A 12 -11.43 -3.03 33.12
C PRO A 12 -10.10 -3.20 32.39
N ASP A 13 -9.17 -3.92 33.01
CA ASP A 13 -7.87 -4.14 32.40
C ASP A 13 -7.97 -4.99 31.16
N LEU A 14 -8.79 -6.03 31.18
CA LEU A 14 -8.96 -6.88 30.01
C LEU A 14 -9.67 -6.17 28.89
N VAL A 15 -10.70 -5.43 29.22
CA VAL A 15 -11.43 -4.66 28.21
C VAL A 15 -10.49 -3.63 27.60
N SER A 16 -9.73 -2.93 28.44
CA SER A 16 -8.81 -1.92 27.96
C SER A 16 -7.72 -2.53 27.07
N PHE A 17 -7.26 -3.72 27.42
CA PHE A 17 -6.25 -4.39 26.62
C PHE A 17 -6.81 -4.75 25.25
N ALA A 18 -8.01 -5.32 25.22
CA ALA A 18 -8.64 -5.68 23.95
C ALA A 18 -8.87 -4.46 23.07
N GLU A 19 -9.30 -3.35 23.68
CA GLU A 19 -9.51 -2.12 22.96
C GLU A 19 -8.22 -1.56 22.41
N ARG A 20 -7.15 -1.67 23.19
CA ARG A 20 -5.84 -1.20 22.70
C ARG A 20 -5.33 -2.06 21.57
N MET A 21 -5.55 -3.36 21.66
CA MET A 21 -5.14 -4.26 20.56
C MET A 21 -5.92 -3.95 19.30
N GLU A 22 -7.19 -3.64 19.45
CA GLU A 22 -8.00 -3.28 18.28
C GLU A 22 -7.51 -1.99 17.65
N ARG A 23 -7.17 -1.00 18.47
CA ARG A 23 -6.63 0.25 17.97
C ARG A 23 -5.32 0.05 17.24
N VAL A 24 -4.44 -0.78 17.79
CA VAL A 24 -3.16 -1.06 17.16
C VAL A 24 -3.38 -1.73 15.80
N ARG A 25 -4.30 -2.67 15.77
CA ARG A 25 -4.61 -3.35 14.51
C ARG A 25 -5.18 -2.38 13.49
N ASN A 26 -6.09 -1.51 13.91
CA ASN A 26 -6.68 -0.53 13.01
C ASN A 26 -5.63 0.47 12.52
N ASP A 27 -4.73 0.88 13.41
CA ASP A 27 -3.65 1.79 13.03
C ASP A 27 -2.70 1.13 12.04
N ALA A 28 -2.37 -0.15 12.26
CA ALA A 28 -1.51 -0.87 11.34
C ALA A 28 -2.15 -1.01 9.97
N ASN A 29 -3.45 -1.28 9.94
CA ASN A 29 -4.18 -1.39 8.68
C ASN A 29 -4.21 -0.06 7.95
N ARG A 30 -4.39 1.04 8.66
CA ARG A 30 -4.40 2.36 8.05
C ARG A 30 -3.04 2.69 7.47
N VAL A 31 -1.98 2.43 8.21
CA VAL A 31 -0.62 2.70 7.72
C VAL A 31 -0.32 1.86 6.49
N ALA A 32 -0.71 0.58 6.52
CA ALA A 32 -0.51 -0.28 5.36
C ALA A 32 -1.27 0.22 4.14
N PHE A 33 -2.47 0.72 4.34
CA PHE A 33 -3.26 1.27 3.24
C PHE A 33 -2.60 2.53 2.67
N GLU A 34 -2.08 3.38 3.55
CA GLU A 34 -1.37 4.58 3.14
C GLU A 34 -0.09 4.24 2.37
N HIS A 35 0.64 3.23 2.83
CA HIS A 35 1.85 2.78 2.13
C HIS A 35 1.51 2.20 0.76
N THR A 36 0.42 1.47 0.67
CA THR A 36 -0.01 0.92 -0.62
C THR A 36 -0.36 2.04 -1.58
N GLY A 37 -1.02 3.08 -1.10
CA GLY A 37 -1.31 4.25 -1.91
C GLY A 37 -0.05 4.96 -2.37
N LEU A 38 0.95 5.05 -1.49
CA LEU A 38 2.23 5.64 -1.86
C LEU A 38 2.95 4.81 -2.91
N LEU A 39 2.92 3.49 -2.76
CA LEU A 39 3.50 2.59 -3.74
C LEU A 39 2.85 2.78 -5.11
N LEU A 40 1.52 2.87 -5.13
CA LEU A 40 0.80 3.08 -6.37
C LEU A 40 1.21 4.39 -7.04
N ARG A 41 1.27 5.49 -6.28
CA ARG A 41 1.68 6.77 -6.83
C ARG A 41 3.11 6.74 -7.33
N THR A 42 3.99 6.05 -6.62
CA THR A 42 5.38 5.93 -7.02
C THR A 42 5.50 5.16 -8.34
N PHE A 43 4.73 4.10 -8.49
CA PHE A 43 4.67 3.37 -9.75
C PHE A 43 4.16 4.24 -10.89
N GLU A 44 3.12 5.03 -10.62
CA GLU A 44 2.56 5.92 -11.64
C GLU A 44 3.58 6.96 -12.08
N ASP A 45 4.29 7.56 -11.13
CA ASP A 45 5.32 8.54 -11.44
C ASP A 45 6.46 7.90 -12.22
N ALA A 46 6.88 6.71 -11.80
CA ALA A 46 7.95 6.00 -12.50
C ALA A 46 7.54 5.60 -13.91
N ALA A 47 6.30 5.17 -14.07
CA ALA A 47 5.80 4.80 -15.41
C ALA A 47 5.75 6.02 -16.33
N ALA A 48 5.34 7.16 -15.79
CA ALA A 48 5.29 8.39 -16.57
C ALA A 48 6.70 8.81 -16.99
N LEU A 49 7.67 8.74 -16.08
CA LEU A 49 9.04 9.06 -16.38
C LEU A 49 9.62 8.12 -17.42
N ALA A 50 9.34 6.82 -17.27
CA ALA A 50 9.81 5.83 -18.24
C ALA A 50 9.23 6.10 -19.62
N SER A 51 7.97 6.51 -19.69
CA SER A 51 7.35 6.86 -20.97
C SER A 51 8.03 8.07 -21.60
N GLU A 52 8.36 9.08 -20.81
CA GLU A 52 9.04 10.25 -21.31
C GLU A 52 10.42 9.89 -21.89
N VAL A 53 11.17 9.06 -21.19
CA VAL A 53 12.47 8.62 -21.67
C VAL A 53 12.33 7.77 -22.92
N ALA A 54 11.37 6.86 -22.94
CA ALA A 54 11.15 6.01 -24.10
C ALA A 54 10.83 6.81 -25.36
N ASN A 55 10.16 7.95 -25.19
CA ASN A 55 9.75 8.80 -26.30
C ASN A 55 10.64 10.03 -26.49
N GLY A 56 11.76 10.08 -25.78
CA GLY A 56 12.61 11.26 -25.77
C GLY A 56 13.52 11.44 -26.96
N GLY A 57 13.54 10.46 -27.86
CA GLY A 57 14.29 10.58 -29.09
C GLY A 57 15.79 10.39 -28.89
N GLU A 58 16.55 10.95 -29.78
CA GLU A 58 17.97 10.65 -29.92
C GLU A 58 18.82 11.23 -28.78
N ALA A 59 18.26 12.08 -27.95
CA ALA A 59 18.96 12.57 -26.77
C ALA A 59 19.30 11.43 -25.83
N TYR A 60 18.56 10.35 -25.89
CA TYR A 60 18.76 9.18 -25.03
C TYR A 60 19.33 8.03 -25.83
N HIS A 61 20.26 7.31 -25.23
CA HIS A 61 20.79 6.11 -25.84
C HIS A 61 19.67 5.14 -26.20
N VAL A 62 19.79 4.49 -27.38
CA VAL A 62 18.73 3.61 -27.85
C VAL A 62 18.43 2.49 -26.86
N GLY A 63 19.44 1.94 -26.19
CA GLY A 63 19.26 0.91 -25.19
C GLY A 63 18.48 1.40 -23.99
N VAL A 64 18.71 2.66 -23.59
CA VAL A 64 17.99 3.27 -22.50
C VAL A 64 16.52 3.45 -22.86
N ARG A 65 16.26 3.92 -24.09
CA ARG A 65 14.87 4.08 -24.56
C ARG A 65 14.13 2.76 -24.60
N GLU A 66 14.80 1.71 -25.06
CA GLU A 66 14.18 0.39 -25.13
C GLU A 66 13.87 -0.17 -23.74
N LEU A 67 14.83 0.00 -22.82
CA LEU A 67 14.63 -0.45 -21.46
C LEU A 67 13.49 0.33 -20.79
N ALA A 68 13.44 1.64 -21.02
CA ALA A 68 12.38 2.48 -20.48
C ALA A 68 11.02 2.08 -21.05
N ARG A 69 10.95 1.72 -22.33
CA ARG A 69 9.69 1.28 -22.93
C ARG A 69 9.20 0.01 -22.27
N ARG A 70 10.09 -0.93 -22.03
CA ARG A 70 9.74 -2.19 -21.39
C ARG A 70 9.30 -1.96 -19.95
N ALA A 71 10.03 -1.10 -19.24
CA ALA A 71 9.69 -0.76 -17.87
C ALA A 71 8.33 -0.09 -17.80
N HIS A 72 8.02 0.79 -18.74
CA HIS A 72 6.71 1.44 -18.78
C HIS A 72 5.58 0.41 -18.96
N ILE A 73 5.77 -0.55 -19.86
CA ILE A 73 4.77 -1.59 -20.07
C ILE A 73 4.56 -2.42 -18.80
N ASP A 74 5.65 -2.85 -18.19
CA ASP A 74 5.58 -3.70 -17.02
C ASP A 74 4.97 -2.97 -15.83
N MET A 75 5.35 -1.71 -15.63
CA MET A 75 4.79 -0.93 -14.54
C MET A 75 3.32 -0.61 -14.76
N SER A 76 2.92 -0.38 -16.01
CA SER A 76 1.52 -0.12 -16.32
C SER A 76 0.65 -1.33 -15.98
N ALA A 77 1.14 -2.54 -16.27
CA ALA A 77 0.43 -3.76 -15.91
C ALA A 77 0.33 -3.91 -14.39
N SER A 78 1.43 -3.63 -13.69
CA SER A 78 1.45 -3.70 -12.22
C SER A 78 0.50 -2.68 -11.60
N ILE A 79 0.43 -1.48 -12.18
CA ILE A 79 -0.47 -0.44 -11.70
C ILE A 79 -1.92 -0.91 -11.80
N LEU A 80 -2.30 -1.51 -12.92
CA LEU A 80 -3.65 -2.03 -13.08
C LEU A 80 -3.96 -3.10 -12.05
N ASN A 81 -3.02 -4.01 -11.81
CA ASN A 81 -3.19 -5.06 -10.82
C ASN A 81 -3.32 -4.47 -9.42
N LEU A 82 -2.48 -3.52 -9.09
CA LEU A 82 -2.49 -2.91 -7.76
C LEU A 82 -3.80 -2.15 -7.53
N ARG A 83 -4.26 -1.41 -8.51
CA ARG A 83 -5.54 -0.71 -8.41
C ARG A 83 -6.69 -1.67 -8.18
N SER A 84 -6.65 -2.80 -8.87
CA SER A 84 -7.68 -3.82 -8.72
C SER A 84 -7.71 -4.37 -7.29
N ILE A 85 -6.53 -4.62 -6.73
CA ILE A 85 -6.43 -5.13 -5.37
C ILE A 85 -6.92 -4.10 -4.36
N VAL A 86 -6.48 -2.86 -4.52
CA VAL A 86 -6.88 -1.77 -3.61
C VAL A 86 -8.39 -1.55 -3.69
N GLY A 87 -8.94 -1.58 -4.88
CA GLY A 87 -10.38 -1.40 -5.05
C GLY A 87 -11.19 -2.49 -4.37
N ARG A 88 -10.67 -3.72 -4.36
CA ARG A 88 -11.36 -4.81 -3.69
C ARG A 88 -11.21 -4.75 -2.17
N ALA A 89 -10.13 -4.17 -1.70
CA ALA A 89 -9.87 -4.08 -0.27
C ALA A 89 -10.71 -3.00 0.41
N VAL A 90 -11.22 -2.07 -0.34
CA VAL A 90 -12.07 -1.02 0.16
C VAL A 90 -13.52 -1.41 0.05
#